data_d934955ef84b9d612a28d717f1de4e20
#
_entry.id   d934955ef84b9d612a28d717f1de4e20
#
_cell.length_a   1.000
_cell.length_b   1.000
_cell.length_c   1.000
_cell.angle_alpha   90.00
_cell.angle_beta   90.00
_cell.angle_gamma   90.00
#
_symmetry.space_group_name_H-M   'P 1'
#
loop_
_entity.id
_entity.type
_entity.pdbx_description
1 polymer ?
#
loop_
_entity_poly.entity_id
_entity_poly.type
_entity_poly.pdbx_seq_one_letter_code
_entity_poly.pdbx_strand_id
1 'polypeptide(L)'
;MLDENVSDHAEVKSLFKSKEEREPVESSEKNVWLNRTLVTLVWGSIISGCLYLAGGGEVEVSSVAAVSSTKSQIFDLLIGDLTSWPEWNPVVSGMPEDPAEIKEGQSYEVTTSLLGIPITETWTVDYFGPGNGMTFSIESSIRTAVLSVSVESDSGGAALSLYYKTTYKGLGRIAATFILEDTMLDKMTTNIRRLADDFPPPPPRPRGGGRPERP
;
A
#
# COMPACT_ATOMS: atom_id res chain seq x y z
N MET A 1 -30.98 18.24 93.80
CA MET A 1 -30.26 19.41 93.30
C MET A 1 -29.20 18.88 92.40
N LEU A 2 -29.22 19.29 91.12
CA LEU A 2 -28.31 18.95 90.00
C LEU A 2 -28.78 17.78 89.13
N ASP A 3 -29.68 18.09 88.18
CA ASP A 3 -29.90 17.41 86.95
C ASP A 3 -30.03 18.49 85.83
N GLU A 4 -28.92 19.01 85.42
CA GLU A 4 -28.77 19.89 84.26
C GLU A 4 -27.39 19.58 83.61
N ASN A 5 -27.30 18.58 82.71
CA ASN A 5 -26.21 18.51 81.77
C ASN A 5 -26.29 17.34 80.77
N VAL A 6 -27.49 16.93 80.37
CA VAL A 6 -27.57 15.82 79.36
C VAL A 6 -28.14 16.30 78.00
N SER A 7 -28.56 17.56 77.89
CA SER A 7 -29.19 18.05 76.66
C SER A 7 -28.23 18.51 75.57
N ASP A 8 -27.01 18.92 75.91
CA ASP A 8 -26.07 19.55 74.95
C ASP A 8 -25.33 18.56 74.05
N HIS A 9 -25.19 17.32 74.52
CA HIS A 9 -24.41 16.32 73.73
C HIS A 9 -25.22 15.69 72.55
N ALA A 10 -26.55 15.80 72.59
CA ALA A 10 -27.41 15.25 71.55
C ALA A 10 -27.49 16.19 70.33
N GLU A 11 -27.44 17.51 70.57
CA GLU A 11 -27.55 18.53 69.49
C GLU A 11 -26.24 18.65 68.68
N VAL A 12 -25.13 18.52 69.36
CA VAL A 12 -23.80 18.55 68.64
C VAL A 12 -23.60 17.33 67.75
N LYS A 13 -24.11 16.13 68.11
CA LYS A 13 -24.07 14.94 67.26
C LYS A 13 -24.96 15.02 66.03
N SER A 14 -26.07 15.76 66.08
CA SER A 14 -26.94 15.94 64.90
C SER A 14 -26.34 16.87 63.86
N LEU A 15 -25.55 17.88 64.30
CA LEU A 15 -24.86 18.80 63.42
C LEU A 15 -23.66 18.13 62.66
N PHE A 16 -23.05 17.14 63.27
CA PHE A 16 -21.96 16.40 62.58
C PHE A 16 -22.50 15.31 61.65
N LYS A 17 -23.71 14.75 61.90
CA LYS A 17 -24.30 13.70 61.07
C LYS A 17 -24.87 14.24 59.74
N SER A 18 -25.21 15.52 59.67
CA SER A 18 -25.70 16.15 58.43
C SER A 18 -24.62 16.56 57.45
N LYS A 19 -23.32 16.42 57.82
CA LYS A 19 -22.20 16.86 56.98
C LYS A 19 -21.50 15.70 56.25
N GLU A 20 -21.90 14.45 56.49
CA GLU A 20 -21.26 13.25 55.93
C GLU A 20 -22.06 12.58 54.81
N GLU A 21 -23.29 13.07 54.55
CA GLU A 21 -24.06 12.68 53.37
C GLU A 21 -23.79 13.65 52.22
N ARG A 22 -22.47 13.79 51.87
CA ARG A 22 -22.07 14.32 50.57
C ARG A 22 -22.32 13.20 49.57
N GLU A 23 -23.30 13.43 48.69
CA GLU A 23 -23.60 12.63 47.53
C GLU A 23 -22.29 12.18 46.86
N PRO A 24 -22.15 10.90 46.49
CA PRO A 24 -20.96 10.44 45.78
C PRO A 24 -20.80 11.26 44.52
N VAL A 25 -19.61 11.79 44.35
CA VAL A 25 -19.20 12.68 43.27
C VAL A 25 -19.31 11.95 41.92
N GLU A 26 -20.51 11.78 41.43
CA GLU A 26 -20.82 11.26 40.10
C GLU A 26 -20.19 12.15 38.99
N SER A 27 -19.86 13.40 39.36
CA SER A 27 -19.16 14.35 38.47
C SER A 27 -17.69 13.99 38.23
N SER A 28 -17.05 13.22 39.13
CA SER A 28 -15.61 12.89 39.00
C SER A 28 -15.32 11.88 37.88
N GLU A 29 -16.16 10.84 37.77
CA GLU A 29 -15.96 9.81 36.75
C GLU A 29 -16.24 10.33 35.33
N LYS A 30 -17.29 11.12 35.17
CA LYS A 30 -17.61 11.78 33.88
C LYS A 30 -16.51 12.72 33.44
N ASN A 31 -15.91 13.45 34.35
CA ASN A 31 -14.81 14.36 34.06
C ASN A 31 -13.50 13.60 33.69
N VAL A 32 -13.22 12.47 34.36
CA VAL A 32 -12.07 11.62 34.07
C VAL A 32 -12.23 10.97 32.70
N TRP A 33 -13.41 10.47 32.38
CA TRP A 33 -13.69 9.87 31.08
C TRP A 33 -13.58 10.92 29.95
N LEU A 34 -14.21 12.10 30.13
CA LEU A 34 -14.16 13.19 29.16
C LEU A 34 -12.70 13.65 28.91
N ASN A 35 -11.92 13.76 29.98
CA ASN A 35 -10.52 14.18 29.86
C ASN A 35 -9.67 13.13 29.15
N ARG A 36 -9.88 11.84 29.41
CA ARG A 36 -9.19 10.75 28.68
C ARG A 36 -9.56 10.76 27.20
N THR A 37 -10.85 10.93 26.87
CA THR A 37 -11.32 11.00 25.48
C THR A 37 -10.72 12.21 24.75
N LEU A 38 -10.70 13.37 25.41
CA LEU A 38 -10.11 14.59 24.84
C LEU A 38 -8.61 14.44 24.59
N VAL A 39 -7.87 13.88 25.56
CA VAL A 39 -6.44 13.61 25.43
C VAL A 39 -6.17 12.64 24.27
N THR A 40 -6.96 11.56 24.15
CA THR A 40 -6.83 10.60 23.05
C THR A 40 -7.09 11.27 21.70
N LEU A 41 -8.12 12.11 21.59
CA LEU A 41 -8.41 12.83 20.34
C LEU A 41 -7.31 13.83 19.97
N VAL A 42 -6.78 14.56 20.94
CA VAL A 42 -5.67 15.53 20.69
C VAL A 42 -4.42 14.79 20.24
N TRP A 43 -4.00 13.74 20.94
CA TRP A 43 -2.83 12.96 20.53
C TRP A 43 -3.04 12.25 19.21
N GLY A 44 -4.24 11.68 18.97
CA GLY A 44 -4.59 11.09 17.69
C GLY A 44 -4.49 12.09 16.53
N SER A 45 -4.96 13.32 16.73
CA SER A 45 -4.86 14.39 15.73
C SER A 45 -3.41 14.84 15.48
N ILE A 46 -2.60 14.95 16.53
CA ILE A 46 -1.18 15.32 16.40
C ILE A 46 -0.42 14.21 15.65
N ILE A 47 -0.60 12.94 16.02
CA ILE A 47 0.05 11.81 15.36
C ILE A 47 -0.38 11.74 13.89
N SER A 48 -1.68 11.84 13.60
CA SER A 48 -2.19 11.86 12.23
C SER A 48 -1.64 13.03 11.42
N GLY A 49 -1.52 14.21 12.02
CA GLY A 49 -0.89 15.39 11.40
C GLY A 49 0.58 15.17 11.08
N CYS A 50 1.33 14.58 12.01
CA CYS A 50 2.74 14.24 11.80
C CYS A 50 2.90 13.20 10.68
N LEU A 51 2.08 12.14 10.66
CA LEU A 51 2.09 11.12 9.62
C LEU A 51 1.69 11.71 8.25
N TYR A 52 0.70 12.60 8.22
CA TYR A 52 0.30 13.31 7.00
C TYR A 52 1.45 14.16 6.44
N LEU A 53 2.19 14.83 7.28
CA LEU A 53 3.35 15.64 6.87
C LEU A 53 4.53 14.76 6.43
N ALA A 54 4.77 13.66 7.13
CA ALA A 54 5.84 12.71 6.82
C ALA A 54 5.58 11.92 5.53
N GLY A 55 4.33 11.51 5.28
CA GLY A 55 3.93 10.72 4.10
C GLY A 55 3.75 11.55 2.83
N GLY A 56 4.14 12.82 2.83
CA GLY A 56 4.00 13.69 1.67
C GLY A 56 5.22 13.74 0.81
N GLY A 57 5.08 13.29 -0.43
CA GLY A 57 6.14 13.40 -1.39
C GLY A 57 5.90 12.56 -2.62
N GLU A 58 6.76 12.74 -3.56
CA GLU A 58 6.91 11.89 -4.72
C GLU A 58 7.91 10.80 -4.36
N VAL A 59 7.53 9.55 -4.57
CA VAL A 59 8.41 8.39 -4.41
C VAL A 59 8.66 7.81 -5.78
N GLU A 60 9.93 7.55 -6.07
CA GLU A 60 10.39 7.00 -7.34
C GLU A 60 11.33 5.83 -7.05
N VAL A 61 11.00 4.67 -7.57
CA VAL A 61 11.77 3.44 -7.41
C VAL A 61 11.89 2.70 -8.73
N SER A 62 12.99 1.99 -8.91
CA SER A 62 13.22 1.17 -10.09
C SER A 62 13.91 -0.14 -9.72
N SER A 63 13.63 -1.19 -10.48
CA SER A 63 14.26 -2.49 -10.33
C SER A 63 14.58 -3.06 -11.70
N VAL A 64 15.76 -3.69 -11.83
CA VAL A 64 16.16 -4.41 -13.04
C VAL A 64 16.52 -5.83 -12.66
N ALA A 65 15.96 -6.79 -13.41
CA ALA A 65 16.17 -8.21 -13.16
C ALA A 65 16.50 -8.95 -14.46
N ALA A 66 17.55 -9.76 -14.42
CA ALA A 66 17.80 -10.74 -15.47
C ALA A 66 16.92 -11.98 -15.23
N VAL A 67 16.28 -12.47 -16.28
CA VAL A 67 15.44 -13.67 -16.28
C VAL A 67 15.92 -14.63 -17.39
N SER A 68 15.85 -15.93 -17.12
CA SER A 68 16.33 -16.97 -18.05
C SER A 68 15.40 -17.20 -19.26
N SER A 69 14.19 -16.70 -19.20
CA SER A 69 13.18 -16.83 -20.26
C SER A 69 13.40 -15.85 -21.40
N THR A 70 12.88 -16.14 -22.58
CA THR A 70 12.98 -15.25 -23.74
C THR A 70 12.16 -13.99 -23.53
N LYS A 71 12.54 -12.91 -24.21
CA LYS A 71 11.80 -11.64 -24.21
C LYS A 71 10.31 -11.82 -24.53
N SER A 72 9.98 -12.65 -25.54
CA SER A 72 8.59 -12.92 -25.92
C SER A 72 7.83 -13.61 -24.79
N GLN A 73 8.40 -14.63 -24.16
CA GLN A 73 7.75 -15.35 -23.05
C GLN A 73 7.44 -14.42 -21.87
N ILE A 74 8.39 -13.54 -21.52
CA ILE A 74 8.19 -12.57 -20.45
C ILE A 74 7.15 -11.51 -20.83
N PHE A 75 7.19 -11.04 -22.08
CA PHE A 75 6.22 -10.08 -22.57
C PHE A 75 4.80 -10.65 -22.53
N ASP A 76 4.60 -11.88 -23.04
CA ASP A 76 3.30 -12.54 -23.06
C ASP A 76 2.78 -12.79 -21.63
N LEU A 77 3.68 -13.14 -20.69
CA LEU A 77 3.32 -13.32 -19.29
C LEU A 77 2.85 -12.01 -18.62
N LEU A 78 3.58 -10.92 -18.83
CA LEU A 78 3.37 -9.67 -18.09
C LEU A 78 2.34 -8.76 -18.74
N ILE A 79 2.25 -8.80 -20.05
CA ILE A 79 1.60 -7.77 -20.85
C ILE A 79 0.53 -8.37 -21.76
N GLY A 80 0.71 -9.63 -22.17
CA GLY A 80 -0.23 -10.34 -23.05
C GLY A 80 -1.55 -10.71 -22.37
N ASP A 81 -1.53 -10.90 -21.06
CA ASP A 81 -2.73 -11.30 -20.30
C ASP A 81 -2.86 -10.48 -19.01
N LEU A 82 -3.74 -9.47 -19.03
CA LEU A 82 -4.03 -8.65 -17.86
C LEU A 82 -4.63 -9.43 -16.69
N THR A 83 -5.27 -10.58 -16.94
CA THR A 83 -5.86 -11.41 -15.88
C THR A 83 -4.79 -12.06 -15.00
N SER A 84 -3.57 -12.22 -15.49
CA SER A 84 -2.42 -12.73 -14.73
C SER A 84 -1.78 -11.72 -13.78
N TRP A 85 -2.19 -10.46 -13.84
CA TRP A 85 -1.58 -9.39 -13.06
C TRP A 85 -1.57 -9.60 -11.54
N PRO A 86 -2.64 -10.12 -10.91
CA PRO A 86 -2.60 -10.44 -9.48
C PRO A 86 -1.51 -11.44 -9.09
N GLU A 87 -1.03 -12.27 -10.02
CA GLU A 87 -0.04 -13.30 -9.73
C GLU A 87 1.36 -12.72 -9.51
N TRP A 88 1.71 -11.68 -10.28
CA TRP A 88 3.03 -11.07 -10.18
C TRP A 88 3.01 -9.69 -9.53
N ASN A 89 1.90 -8.96 -9.57
CA ASN A 89 1.75 -7.65 -8.95
C ASN A 89 1.01 -7.77 -7.60
N PRO A 90 1.72 -7.72 -6.47
CA PRO A 90 1.15 -7.98 -5.15
C PRO A 90 0.14 -6.94 -4.68
N VAL A 91 0.04 -5.79 -5.35
CA VAL A 91 -0.93 -4.76 -5.00
C VAL A 91 -2.23 -4.87 -5.80
N VAL A 92 -2.24 -5.60 -6.92
CA VAL A 92 -3.44 -5.86 -7.71
C VAL A 92 -4.19 -7.04 -7.09
N SER A 93 -5.41 -6.81 -6.68
CA SER A 93 -6.29 -7.84 -6.11
C SER A 93 -7.46 -8.23 -7.02
N GLY A 94 -7.69 -7.45 -8.08
CA GLY A 94 -8.74 -7.75 -9.06
C GLY A 94 -8.56 -6.96 -10.34
N MET A 95 -8.80 -7.62 -11.46
CA MET A 95 -8.86 -7.07 -12.81
C MET A 95 -10.27 -7.24 -13.35
N PRO A 96 -10.69 -6.47 -14.38
CA PRO A 96 -11.93 -6.74 -15.09
C PRO A 96 -11.97 -8.19 -15.60
N GLU A 97 -13.14 -8.83 -15.54
CA GLU A 97 -13.32 -10.23 -15.96
C GLU A 97 -13.03 -10.46 -17.45
N ASP A 98 -13.22 -9.44 -18.28
CA ASP A 98 -12.95 -9.50 -19.73
C ASP A 98 -12.24 -8.22 -20.14
N PRO A 99 -10.92 -8.12 -19.89
CA PRO A 99 -10.17 -6.93 -20.30
C PRO A 99 -10.12 -6.87 -21.82
N ALA A 100 -10.62 -5.76 -22.36
CA ALA A 100 -10.48 -5.47 -23.78
C ALA A 100 -8.98 -5.53 -24.19
N GLU A 101 -8.75 -5.77 -25.49
CA GLU A 101 -7.39 -5.76 -26.06
C GLU A 101 -6.60 -4.51 -25.60
N ILE A 102 -5.36 -4.70 -25.14
CA ILE A 102 -4.51 -3.62 -24.63
C ILE A 102 -4.17 -2.66 -25.78
N LYS A 103 -4.54 -1.40 -25.59
CA LYS A 103 -4.27 -0.30 -26.55
C LYS A 103 -3.90 0.97 -25.78
N GLU A 104 -3.08 1.79 -26.40
CA GLU A 104 -2.80 3.14 -25.90
C GLU A 104 -4.10 3.94 -25.74
N GLY A 105 -4.22 4.65 -24.61
CA GLY A 105 -5.40 5.40 -24.22
C GLY A 105 -6.53 4.57 -23.62
N GLN A 106 -6.42 3.24 -23.57
CA GLN A 106 -7.40 2.37 -22.91
C GLN A 106 -7.28 2.50 -21.40
N SER A 107 -8.42 2.61 -20.72
CA SER A 107 -8.49 2.66 -19.26
C SER A 107 -9.20 1.43 -18.69
N TYR A 108 -8.70 0.96 -17.54
CA TYR A 108 -9.21 -0.19 -16.81
C TYR A 108 -9.48 0.21 -15.36
N GLU A 109 -10.57 -0.30 -14.80
CA GLU A 109 -10.80 -0.25 -13.36
C GLU A 109 -10.10 -1.43 -12.69
N VAL A 110 -9.11 -1.15 -11.87
CA VAL A 110 -8.29 -2.14 -11.19
C VAL A 110 -8.53 -2.03 -9.69
N THR A 111 -8.81 -3.14 -9.05
CA THR A 111 -8.86 -3.19 -7.58
C THR A 111 -7.47 -3.49 -7.05
N THR A 112 -6.95 -2.57 -6.26
CA THR A 112 -5.67 -2.72 -5.57
C THR A 112 -5.87 -2.85 -4.07
N SER A 113 -4.89 -3.41 -3.37
CA SER A 113 -4.92 -3.51 -1.92
C SER A 113 -3.83 -2.64 -1.30
N LEU A 114 -4.24 -1.66 -0.51
CA LEU A 114 -3.33 -0.79 0.21
C LEU A 114 -3.49 -1.05 1.72
N LEU A 115 -2.46 -1.61 2.36
CA LEU A 115 -2.50 -2.02 3.78
C LEU A 115 -3.72 -2.93 4.09
N GLY A 116 -4.11 -3.79 3.15
CA GLY A 116 -5.27 -4.68 3.29
C GLY A 116 -6.63 -4.03 3.01
N ILE A 117 -6.67 -2.75 2.64
CA ILE A 117 -7.89 -2.02 2.27
C ILE A 117 -8.02 -2.05 0.74
N PRO A 118 -9.12 -2.57 0.18
CA PRO A 118 -9.34 -2.56 -1.26
C PRO A 118 -9.63 -1.12 -1.74
N ILE A 119 -8.98 -0.74 -2.84
CA ILE A 119 -9.10 0.57 -3.46
C ILE A 119 -9.31 0.36 -4.96
N THR A 120 -10.31 1.02 -5.52
CA THR A 120 -10.50 1.06 -6.97
C THR A 120 -9.65 2.18 -7.55
N GLU A 121 -8.86 1.86 -8.55
CA GLU A 121 -7.99 2.76 -9.28
C GLU A 121 -8.29 2.69 -10.77
N THR A 122 -8.17 3.81 -11.46
CA THR A 122 -8.22 3.86 -12.92
C THR A 122 -6.79 3.78 -13.46
N TRP A 123 -6.52 2.74 -14.25
CA TRP A 123 -5.23 2.52 -14.90
C TRP A 123 -5.39 2.79 -16.40
N THR A 124 -4.70 3.80 -16.92
CA THR A 124 -4.71 4.17 -18.32
C THR A 124 -3.40 3.78 -18.97
N VAL A 125 -3.47 3.13 -20.13
CA VAL A 125 -2.30 2.77 -20.93
C VAL A 125 -1.78 4.01 -21.64
N ASP A 126 -0.68 4.57 -21.19
CA ASP A 126 -0.04 5.73 -21.81
C ASP A 126 0.84 5.32 -22.99
N TYR A 127 1.46 4.16 -22.91
CA TYR A 127 2.31 3.58 -23.93
C TYR A 127 2.13 2.08 -23.98
N PHE A 128 2.04 1.55 -25.18
CA PHE A 128 2.03 0.12 -25.46
C PHE A 128 2.92 -0.20 -26.64
N GLY A 129 4.07 -0.83 -26.38
CA GLY A 129 5.02 -1.30 -27.39
C GLY A 129 5.02 -2.83 -27.45
N PRO A 130 4.29 -3.46 -28.40
CA PRO A 130 4.26 -4.91 -28.50
C PRO A 130 5.65 -5.53 -28.53
N GLY A 131 5.89 -6.48 -27.61
CA GLY A 131 7.19 -7.11 -27.44
C GLY A 131 8.25 -6.26 -26.73
N ASN A 132 7.97 -5.03 -26.31
CA ASN A 132 8.96 -4.16 -25.64
C ASN A 132 8.55 -3.77 -24.22
N GLY A 133 7.31 -3.36 -24.03
CA GLY A 133 6.88 -2.92 -22.72
C GLY A 133 5.60 -2.11 -22.74
N MET A 134 5.20 -1.62 -21.56
CA MET A 134 3.99 -0.85 -21.35
C MET A 134 4.18 0.14 -20.22
N THR A 135 3.49 1.28 -20.31
CA THR A 135 3.43 2.28 -19.26
C THR A 135 1.99 2.59 -18.92
N PHE A 136 1.69 2.65 -17.65
CA PHE A 136 0.39 3.04 -17.12
C PHE A 136 0.47 4.32 -16.31
N SER A 137 -0.47 5.21 -16.53
CA SER A 137 -0.88 6.21 -15.56
C SER A 137 -1.98 5.64 -14.66
N ILE A 138 -1.78 5.77 -13.36
CA ILE A 138 -2.67 5.23 -12.34
C ILE A 138 -3.26 6.40 -11.56
N GLU A 139 -4.57 6.44 -11.43
CA GLU A 139 -5.27 7.49 -10.69
C GLU A 139 -6.29 6.91 -9.72
N SER A 140 -6.27 7.45 -8.49
CA SER A 140 -7.26 7.16 -7.46
C SER A 140 -7.47 8.38 -6.56
N SER A 141 -8.41 8.27 -5.62
CA SER A 141 -8.67 9.30 -4.61
C SER A 141 -7.49 9.56 -3.66
N ILE A 142 -6.57 8.60 -3.53
CA ILE A 142 -5.48 8.64 -2.55
C ILE A 142 -4.08 8.78 -3.17
N ARG A 143 -3.93 8.48 -4.47
CA ARG A 143 -2.63 8.60 -5.16
C ARG A 143 -2.78 8.81 -6.66
N THR A 144 -1.73 9.36 -7.25
CA THR A 144 -1.42 9.21 -8.68
C THR A 144 -0.11 8.47 -8.81
N ALA A 145 0.01 7.60 -9.80
CA ALA A 145 1.27 6.89 -10.03
C ALA A 145 1.50 6.63 -11.52
N VAL A 146 2.75 6.31 -11.86
CA VAL A 146 3.16 5.79 -13.15
C VAL A 146 3.86 4.46 -12.92
N LEU A 147 3.45 3.43 -13.62
CA LEU A 147 4.11 2.13 -13.64
C LEU A 147 4.57 1.84 -15.06
N SER A 148 5.87 1.69 -15.26
CA SER A 148 6.46 1.24 -16.53
C SER A 148 7.07 -0.14 -16.35
N VAL A 149 6.76 -1.00 -17.30
CA VAL A 149 7.33 -2.35 -17.42
C VAL A 149 7.98 -2.45 -18.79
N SER A 150 9.26 -2.77 -18.86
CA SER A 150 9.95 -3.01 -20.14
C SER A 150 10.75 -4.30 -20.10
N VAL A 151 10.85 -4.93 -21.26
CA VAL A 151 11.56 -6.20 -21.44
C VAL A 151 12.49 -6.08 -22.62
N GLU A 152 13.77 -6.33 -22.39
CA GLU A 152 14.80 -6.31 -23.40
C GLU A 152 15.47 -7.68 -23.55
N SER A 153 15.98 -7.98 -24.75
CA SER A 153 16.75 -9.22 -24.95
C SER A 153 18.13 -9.07 -24.32
N ASP A 154 18.53 -10.07 -23.53
CA ASP A 154 19.86 -10.16 -22.93
C ASP A 154 20.59 -11.41 -23.42
N SER A 155 21.90 -11.48 -23.17
CA SER A 155 22.80 -12.55 -23.63
C SER A 155 22.38 -13.95 -23.13
N GLY A 156 21.70 -14.03 -22.02
CA GLY A 156 21.25 -15.30 -21.38
C GLY A 156 19.74 -15.48 -21.31
N GLY A 157 18.94 -14.52 -21.82
CA GLY A 157 17.49 -14.53 -21.69
C GLY A 157 16.89 -13.17 -21.97
N ALA A 158 16.24 -12.57 -20.96
CA ALA A 158 15.71 -11.22 -21.04
C ALA A 158 16.11 -10.40 -19.80
N ALA A 159 16.20 -9.09 -19.98
CA ALA A 159 16.27 -8.11 -18.90
C ALA A 159 14.89 -7.46 -18.72
N LEU A 160 14.36 -7.58 -17.53
CA LEU A 160 13.12 -6.94 -17.11
C LEU A 160 13.45 -5.67 -16.34
N SER A 161 12.88 -4.56 -16.74
CA SER A 161 12.98 -3.30 -16.00
C SER A 161 11.60 -2.87 -15.53
N LEU A 162 11.49 -2.60 -14.24
CA LEU A 162 10.31 -2.05 -13.59
C LEU A 162 10.64 -0.64 -13.09
N TYR A 163 9.79 0.31 -13.40
CA TYR A 163 9.87 1.67 -12.89
C TYR A 163 8.52 2.05 -12.29
N TYR A 164 8.53 2.57 -11.08
CA TYR A 164 7.34 3.02 -10.39
C TYR A 164 7.57 4.37 -9.75
N LYS A 165 6.68 5.31 -10.07
CA LYS A 165 6.66 6.65 -9.51
C LYS A 165 5.28 6.94 -8.97
N THR A 166 5.16 7.37 -7.73
CA THR A 166 3.88 7.65 -7.09
C THR A 166 3.89 8.93 -6.29
N THR A 167 2.74 9.62 -6.28
CA THR A 167 2.47 10.78 -5.44
C THR A 167 1.19 10.55 -4.67
N TYR A 168 1.28 10.51 -3.35
CA TYR A 168 0.14 10.29 -2.48
C TYR A 168 -0.62 11.59 -2.21
N LYS A 169 -1.96 11.50 -2.18
CA LYS A 169 -2.90 12.60 -1.99
C LYS A 169 -3.75 12.40 -0.73
N GLY A 170 -4.17 13.49 -0.08
CA GLY A 170 -5.10 13.43 1.03
C GLY A 170 -4.71 12.42 2.11
N LEU A 171 -5.64 11.54 2.51
CA LEU A 171 -5.38 10.50 3.51
C LEU A 171 -4.38 9.45 3.05
N GLY A 172 -4.14 9.29 1.74
CA GLY A 172 -3.11 8.42 1.20
C GLY A 172 -1.71 8.76 1.71
N ARG A 173 -1.44 10.04 2.03
CA ARG A 173 -0.17 10.47 2.61
C ARG A 173 0.13 9.82 3.96
N ILE A 174 -0.91 9.57 4.77
CA ILE A 174 -0.74 8.86 6.05
C ILE A 174 -0.40 7.39 5.77
N ALA A 175 -1.09 6.76 4.82
CA ALA A 175 -0.82 5.39 4.44
C ALA A 175 0.58 5.20 3.85
N ALA A 176 1.06 6.17 3.05
CA ALA A 176 2.39 6.16 2.44
C ALA A 176 3.54 5.99 3.45
N THR A 177 3.36 6.46 4.70
CA THR A 177 4.36 6.31 5.76
C THR A 177 4.64 4.84 6.12
N PHE A 178 3.70 3.94 5.82
CA PHE A 178 3.76 2.50 6.11
C PHE A 178 3.99 1.65 4.87
N ILE A 179 4.08 2.27 3.69
CA ILE A 179 4.28 1.58 2.41
C ILE A 179 5.76 1.69 2.05
N LEU A 180 6.36 0.55 1.77
CA LEU A 180 7.73 0.46 1.31
C LEU A 180 7.69 0.07 -0.17
N GLU A 181 7.72 1.06 -1.05
CA GLU A 181 7.67 0.88 -2.50
C GLU A 181 8.81 0.00 -3.01
N ASP A 182 10.01 0.13 -2.44
CA ASP A 182 11.14 -0.75 -2.73
C ASP A 182 10.78 -2.22 -2.47
N THR A 183 10.15 -2.50 -1.32
CA THR A 183 9.70 -3.85 -0.96
C THR A 183 8.63 -4.36 -1.93
N MET A 184 7.76 -3.47 -2.42
CA MET A 184 6.75 -3.81 -3.42
C MET A 184 7.42 -4.22 -4.74
N LEU A 185 8.36 -3.42 -5.25
CA LEU A 185 9.10 -3.72 -6.46
C LEU A 185 9.92 -5.02 -6.34
N ASP A 186 10.55 -5.26 -5.21
CA ASP A 186 11.27 -6.49 -4.93
C ASP A 186 10.35 -7.72 -4.98
N LYS A 187 9.15 -7.61 -4.42
CA LYS A 187 8.14 -8.68 -4.49
C LYS A 187 7.67 -8.90 -5.93
N MET A 188 7.37 -7.83 -6.68
CA MET A 188 7.02 -7.93 -8.10
C MET A 188 8.12 -8.64 -8.87
N THR A 189 9.36 -8.21 -8.75
CA THR A 189 10.52 -8.81 -9.42
C THR A 189 10.68 -10.29 -9.05
N THR A 190 10.52 -10.63 -7.76
CA THR A 190 10.61 -12.02 -7.28
C THR A 190 9.50 -12.89 -7.85
N ASN A 191 8.27 -12.39 -7.88
CA ASN A 191 7.13 -13.11 -8.43
C ASN A 191 7.30 -13.36 -9.93
N ILE A 192 7.74 -12.33 -10.67
CA ILE A 192 8.00 -12.45 -12.10
C ILE A 192 9.09 -13.49 -12.39
N ARG A 193 10.20 -13.46 -11.62
CA ARG A 193 11.25 -14.49 -11.76
C ARG A 193 10.69 -15.89 -11.53
N ARG A 194 9.91 -16.10 -10.47
CA ARG A 194 9.28 -17.39 -10.18
C ARG A 194 8.41 -17.88 -11.33
N LEU A 195 7.57 -17.01 -11.88
CA LEU A 195 6.72 -17.35 -13.02
C LEU A 195 7.56 -17.58 -14.29
N ALA A 196 8.66 -16.84 -14.47
CA ALA A 196 9.55 -17.02 -15.60
C ALA A 196 10.34 -18.32 -15.55
N ASP A 197 10.63 -18.85 -14.36
CA ASP A 197 11.35 -20.14 -14.19
C ASP A 197 10.48 -21.35 -14.59
N ASP A 198 9.16 -21.19 -14.67
CA ASP A 198 8.23 -22.22 -15.16
C ASP A 198 8.27 -22.37 -16.71
N PHE A 199 8.88 -21.42 -17.43
CA PHE A 199 9.03 -21.52 -18.87
C PHE A 199 10.21 -22.42 -19.27
N PRO A 200 10.09 -23.15 -20.39
CA PRO A 200 11.22 -23.91 -20.90
C PRO A 200 12.38 -22.96 -21.27
N PRO A 201 13.63 -23.34 -20.96
CA PRO A 201 14.79 -22.52 -21.29
C PRO A 201 14.87 -22.28 -22.81
N PRO A 202 15.35 -21.12 -23.24
CA PRO A 202 15.51 -20.83 -24.66
C PRO A 202 16.37 -21.89 -25.34
N PRO A 203 16.07 -22.26 -26.57
CA PRO A 203 16.85 -23.26 -27.28
C PRO A 203 18.33 -22.81 -27.38
N PRO A 204 19.29 -23.72 -27.21
CA PRO A 204 20.69 -23.38 -27.29
C PRO A 204 20.98 -22.70 -28.63
N ARG A 205 21.68 -21.56 -28.61
CA ARG A 205 22.04 -20.85 -29.82
C ARG A 205 22.83 -21.82 -30.73
N PRO A 206 22.52 -21.90 -32.02
CA PRO A 206 23.30 -22.69 -32.92
C PRO A 206 24.77 -22.21 -32.80
N ARG A 207 25.64 -23.10 -32.39
CA ARG A 207 27.12 -22.84 -32.38
C ARG A 207 27.49 -22.32 -33.74
N GLY A 208 27.86 -21.06 -33.78
CA GLY A 208 28.15 -20.33 -35.02
C GLY A 208 28.96 -21.22 -35.98
N GLY A 209 28.35 -21.54 -37.11
CA GLY A 209 29.00 -22.30 -38.17
C GLY A 209 30.33 -21.67 -38.48
N GLY A 210 31.35 -22.49 -38.54
CA GLY A 210 32.73 -22.08 -38.72
C GLY A 210 32.83 -20.97 -39.76
N ARG A 211 33.61 -19.98 -39.41
CA ARG A 211 34.02 -18.89 -40.32
C ARG A 211 34.42 -19.53 -41.65
N PRO A 212 33.78 -19.21 -42.79
CA PRO A 212 34.22 -19.72 -44.05
C PRO A 212 35.69 -19.30 -44.20
N GLU A 213 36.59 -20.29 -44.35
CA GLU A 213 37.96 -20.03 -44.74
C GLU A 213 37.90 -19.27 -46.07
N ARG A 214 38.40 -18.05 -46.06
CA ARG A 214 38.57 -17.28 -47.30
C ARG A 214 39.66 -17.96 -48.14
N PRO A 215 39.42 -18.16 -49.44
CA PRO A 215 40.39 -18.63 -50.36
C PRO A 215 41.52 -17.63 -50.53
#